data_ab0153fd11a9b983c9fa4f5e0b918dad
#
_entry.id   ab0153fd11a9b983c9fa4f5e0b918dad
#
_cell.length_a   1.000
_cell.length_b   1.000
_cell.length_c   1.000
_cell.angle_alpha   90.00
_cell.angle_beta   90.00
_cell.angle_gamma   90.00
#
_symmetry.space_group_name_H-M   'P 1'
#
loop_
_entity.id
_entity.type
_entity.pdbx_description
1 polymer ?
#
loop_
_entity_poly.entity_id
_entity_poly.type
_entity_poly.pdbx_seq_one_letter_code
_entity_poly.pdbx_strand_id
1 'polypeptide(L)'
;MKQRQSMGGVGLLILMLLVIMFFSLKVPGMATERELSYPEFMVYLENKTVENAQIRPNREVPTGEVIFETTSGDREEFNVLDVKEVEMALRKAGVPYTTTSVRQDSYFMTVILPIALSAGVLIFLFMFINSRSGGGANAKMRTFGRSRARMVSTSKVNFTKVAGLEEEKEELEEIVDFLKNPQKYTGVGARIPKGVILVGPPGTGKTLLAKAVAGEAGVPFFSISGSDFVEMFVGVGASRVRDLFEEAKKNAPCIVFIDEIDAVARQRGTGMGGGHDEREQTLNQLLVEMDGFGVNEGIIVMAATNRVDILDPAILRPGRFDRKVAVGRPDVKGREEILGVHTKEKPLGEDVDLHRIAQTTAGFTGADLENLMNEAAINTAKEGRKFLTQTDIEKAFIKVGIGAEKRSKVISEKDKKITAYHEAGHAILFHVLPDVGPVHTVSIIPTGVGAAGYTMPLPEQDELHMTKGRMLQNIMVSLGGRIAEEIIFDDITTGASQDIKQATSMARAMVTEYGMSEKLGMINYGGDNNEVFIGRDLAHTRTYSEEVASEIDSEVKRIIDECYAKAKQIILDHEDVLHSCCALLMEKEKIGQAEFEALFQDGEKPSGEAETPVTEA
;
A
#
# COMPACT_ATOMS: atom_id res chain seq x y z
N MET A 1 34.95 -4.68 7.72
CA MET A 1 35.81 -4.55 6.53
C MET A 1 35.70 -3.11 6.01
N LYS A 2 36.83 -2.36 6.04
CA LYS A 2 36.86 -0.92 5.71
C LYS A 2 36.60 -0.69 4.23
N GLN A 3 35.62 0.15 3.91
CA GLN A 3 35.38 0.70 2.56
C GLN A 3 36.61 1.51 2.13
N ARG A 4 37.36 1.02 1.17
CA ARG A 4 38.33 1.83 0.41
C ARG A 4 37.51 2.65 -0.60
N GLN A 5 37.22 3.89 -0.24
CA GLN A 5 36.76 4.91 -1.19
C GLN A 5 37.88 5.11 -2.26
N SER A 6 37.59 4.82 -3.52
CA SER A 6 38.50 5.08 -4.63
C SER A 6 38.56 6.58 -4.90
N MET A 7 39.54 7.26 -4.31
CA MET A 7 39.89 8.67 -4.60
C MET A 7 40.48 8.89 -6.00
N GLY A 8 40.52 7.86 -6.87
CA GLY A 8 41.20 7.93 -8.17
C GLY A 8 40.58 8.89 -9.20
N GLY A 9 39.28 9.15 -9.16
CA GLY A 9 38.63 9.98 -10.19
C GLY A 9 38.74 11.50 -9.93
N VAL A 10 38.57 11.90 -8.68
CA VAL A 10 38.68 13.31 -8.26
C VAL A 10 40.13 13.75 -8.30
N GLY A 11 41.06 12.89 -7.89
CA GLY A 11 42.52 13.14 -7.99
C GLY A 11 43.01 13.37 -9.41
N LEU A 12 42.47 12.61 -10.37
CA LEU A 12 42.84 12.77 -11.78
C LEU A 12 42.30 14.08 -12.39
N LEU A 13 41.09 14.48 -11.99
CA LEU A 13 40.47 15.77 -12.38
C LEU A 13 41.23 16.97 -11.83
N ILE A 14 41.68 16.88 -10.57
CA ILE A 14 42.50 17.90 -9.93
C ILE A 14 43.90 17.97 -10.60
N LEU A 15 44.52 16.83 -10.92
CA LEU A 15 45.81 16.79 -11.64
C LEU A 15 45.69 17.40 -13.03
N MET A 16 44.60 17.15 -13.77
CA MET A 16 44.34 17.70 -15.08
C MET A 16 44.07 19.22 -15.03
N LEU A 17 43.34 19.71 -14.03
CA LEU A 17 43.17 21.14 -13.77
C LEU A 17 44.50 21.81 -13.43
N LEU A 18 45.33 21.17 -12.62
CA LEU A 18 46.68 21.68 -12.29
C LEU A 18 47.62 21.72 -13.50
N VAL A 19 47.52 20.74 -14.40
CA VAL A 19 48.28 20.73 -15.69
C VAL A 19 47.81 21.83 -16.62
N ILE A 20 46.49 22.04 -16.75
CA ILE A 20 45.93 23.16 -17.54
C ILE A 20 46.33 24.51 -16.92
N MET A 21 46.29 24.64 -15.62
CA MET A 21 46.68 25.84 -14.87
C MET A 21 48.21 26.07 -15.02
N PHE A 22 49.02 25.03 -14.97
CA PHE A 22 50.49 25.14 -15.18
C PHE A 22 50.84 25.58 -16.59
N PHE A 23 50.13 25.06 -17.64
CA PHE A 23 50.33 25.52 -19.02
C PHE A 23 49.73 26.93 -19.25
N SER A 24 48.69 27.33 -18.56
CA SER A 24 48.09 28.68 -18.64
C SER A 24 48.97 29.72 -17.92
N LEU A 25 49.76 29.30 -16.93
CA LEU A 25 50.68 30.19 -16.16
C LEU A 25 52.04 30.38 -16.81
N LYS A 26 52.40 29.64 -17.89
CA LYS A 26 53.55 29.93 -18.74
C LYS A 26 53.20 30.89 -19.88
N VAL A 27 52.54 32.00 -19.55
CA VAL A 27 52.65 33.20 -20.36
C VAL A 27 53.94 33.86 -19.96
N PRO A 28 54.87 34.19 -20.91
CA PRO A 28 56.12 34.88 -20.57
C PRO A 28 55.80 36.16 -19.83
N GLY A 29 56.53 36.38 -18.75
CA GLY A 29 56.30 37.53 -17.88
C GLY A 29 56.39 38.82 -18.69
N MET A 30 55.42 39.67 -18.50
CA MET A 30 55.55 41.10 -18.73
C MET A 30 56.59 41.62 -17.73
N ALA A 31 57.85 41.59 -18.16
CA ALA A 31 58.82 42.53 -17.61
C ALA A 31 58.37 43.91 -18.12
N THR A 32 58.13 44.82 -17.22
CA THR A 32 57.91 46.24 -17.51
C THR A 32 59.27 46.82 -17.94
N GLU A 33 59.68 46.48 -19.19
CA GLU A 33 60.73 47.22 -19.85
C GLU A 33 60.14 48.54 -20.33
N ARG A 34 60.91 49.61 -20.17
CA ARG A 34 60.52 50.98 -20.52
C ARG A 34 60.32 50.97 -22.06
N GLU A 35 59.06 51.03 -22.51
CA GLU A 35 58.72 51.08 -23.93
C GLU A 35 59.31 52.37 -24.54
N LEU A 36 60.34 52.23 -25.37
CA LEU A 36 60.88 53.34 -26.12
C LEU A 36 59.90 53.77 -27.17
N SER A 37 59.74 55.03 -27.43
CA SER A 37 58.86 55.56 -28.44
C SER A 37 59.60 55.93 -29.74
N TYR A 38 58.88 55.91 -30.88
CA TYR A 38 59.48 56.32 -32.17
C TYR A 38 60.13 57.72 -32.12
N PRO A 39 59.53 58.75 -31.50
CA PRO A 39 60.20 60.07 -31.32
C PRO A 39 61.52 59.98 -30.56
N GLU A 40 61.63 59.17 -29.54
CA GLU A 40 62.86 59.00 -28.74
C GLU A 40 63.93 58.29 -29.61
N PHE A 41 63.60 57.31 -30.42
CA PHE A 41 64.46 56.67 -31.37
C PHE A 41 65.03 57.68 -32.40
N MET A 42 64.20 58.62 -32.89
CA MET A 42 64.66 59.68 -33.79
C MET A 42 65.73 60.58 -33.14
N VAL A 43 65.66 60.85 -31.83
CA VAL A 43 66.69 61.58 -31.10
C VAL A 43 68.03 60.77 -31.07
N TYR A 44 68.00 59.48 -30.91
CA TYR A 44 69.16 58.61 -30.99
C TYR A 44 69.81 58.63 -32.40
N LEU A 45 68.95 58.67 -33.48
CA LEU A 45 69.44 58.79 -34.86
C LEU A 45 70.07 60.16 -35.15
N GLU A 46 69.46 61.23 -34.70
CA GLU A 46 70.00 62.58 -34.88
C GLU A 46 71.32 62.81 -34.14
N ASN A 47 71.49 62.21 -32.95
CA ASN A 47 72.69 62.24 -32.18
C ASN A 47 73.80 61.30 -32.66
N LYS A 48 73.54 60.54 -33.75
CA LYS A 48 74.46 59.52 -34.30
C LYS A 48 74.94 58.46 -33.30
N THR A 49 74.07 58.08 -32.37
CA THR A 49 74.35 57.13 -31.31
C THR A 49 73.86 55.71 -31.66
N VAL A 50 73.22 55.47 -32.82
CA VAL A 50 72.77 54.14 -33.29
C VAL A 50 73.88 53.55 -34.16
N GLU A 51 74.37 52.34 -33.78
CA GLU A 51 75.46 51.67 -34.51
C GLU A 51 74.87 50.65 -35.51
N ASN A 52 73.83 49.94 -35.12
CA ASN A 52 73.18 48.91 -35.97
C ASN A 52 71.71 48.78 -35.67
N ALA A 53 70.87 48.39 -36.61
CA ALA A 53 69.45 48.20 -36.38
C ALA A 53 68.94 46.92 -37.08
N GLN A 54 67.96 46.25 -36.45
CA GLN A 54 67.25 45.10 -36.99
C GLN A 54 65.75 45.40 -37.03
N ILE A 55 65.16 45.35 -38.22
CA ILE A 55 63.74 45.52 -38.44
C ILE A 55 63.07 44.16 -38.53
N ARG A 56 62.10 43.92 -37.68
CA ARG A 56 61.25 42.69 -37.67
C ARG A 56 59.82 43.05 -38.03
N PRO A 57 59.39 42.85 -39.29
CA PRO A 57 58.00 43.08 -39.65
C PRO A 57 57.07 42.12 -38.96
N ASN A 58 55.95 42.64 -38.49
CA ASN A 58 54.87 41.83 -37.95
C ASN A 58 54.07 41.18 -39.11
N ARG A 59 53.21 40.21 -38.77
CA ARG A 59 52.29 39.57 -39.72
C ARG A 59 51.30 40.58 -40.33
N GLU A 60 50.93 41.60 -39.60
CA GLU A 60 50.08 42.69 -40.01
C GLU A 60 50.95 43.87 -40.50
N VAL A 61 51.42 43.77 -41.70
CA VAL A 61 52.15 44.84 -42.40
C VAL A 61 51.20 46.05 -42.54
N PRO A 62 51.66 47.30 -42.25
CA PRO A 62 53.06 47.76 -42.17
C PRO A 62 53.70 47.77 -40.78
N THR A 63 53.08 47.23 -39.74
CA THR A 63 53.61 47.22 -38.36
C THR A 63 54.80 46.34 -38.16
N GLY A 64 55.66 46.64 -37.21
CA GLY A 64 56.85 45.84 -36.90
C GLY A 64 57.53 46.25 -35.58
N GLU A 65 58.50 45.48 -35.19
CA GLU A 65 59.38 45.70 -34.07
C GLU A 65 60.77 46.09 -34.59
N VAL A 66 61.36 47.13 -34.02
CA VAL A 66 62.70 47.56 -34.35
C VAL A 66 63.60 47.42 -33.15
N ILE A 67 64.70 46.71 -33.34
CA ILE A 67 65.75 46.48 -32.34
C ILE A 67 66.98 47.21 -32.84
N PHE A 68 67.61 48.05 -32.01
CA PHE A 68 68.81 48.76 -32.39
C PHE A 68 69.83 48.70 -31.27
N GLU A 69 71.12 48.77 -31.64
CA GLU A 69 72.24 48.87 -30.73
C GLU A 69 72.81 50.27 -30.73
N THR A 70 73.05 50.82 -29.53
CA THR A 70 73.67 52.13 -29.37
C THR A 70 75.18 51.99 -29.37
N THR A 71 75.93 53.12 -29.62
CA THR A 71 77.36 53.16 -29.55
C THR A 71 77.94 52.90 -28.14
N SER A 72 77.09 52.86 -27.10
CA SER A 72 77.43 52.45 -25.73
C SER A 72 77.30 50.95 -25.51
N GLY A 73 76.77 50.18 -26.51
CA GLY A 73 76.56 48.73 -26.44
C GLY A 73 75.20 48.35 -25.85
N ASP A 74 74.31 49.30 -25.57
CA ASP A 74 72.97 49.01 -25.08
C ASP A 74 72.06 48.62 -26.24
N ARG A 75 71.21 47.63 -26.01
CA ARG A 75 70.24 47.12 -26.99
C ARG A 75 68.86 47.54 -26.55
N GLU A 76 68.19 48.31 -27.41
CA GLU A 76 66.87 48.87 -27.19
C GLU A 76 65.90 48.32 -28.25
N GLU A 77 64.63 48.19 -27.89
CA GLU A 77 63.55 47.73 -28.80
C GLU A 77 62.30 48.60 -28.68
N PHE A 78 61.59 48.77 -29.79
CA PHE A 78 60.31 49.49 -29.79
C PHE A 78 59.43 49.02 -30.93
N ASN A 79 58.11 49.18 -30.77
CA ASN A 79 57.09 48.85 -31.77
C ASN A 79 56.80 50.03 -32.69
N VAL A 80 56.69 49.76 -34.00
CA VAL A 80 56.37 50.79 -35.01
C VAL A 80 55.11 50.45 -35.79
N LEU A 81 54.37 51.51 -36.13
CA LEU A 81 53.14 51.42 -36.92
C LEU A 81 53.41 51.25 -38.43
N ASP A 82 54.57 51.82 -38.93
CA ASP A 82 54.99 51.64 -40.33
C ASP A 82 56.50 51.40 -40.36
N VAL A 83 56.88 50.16 -40.70
CA VAL A 83 58.28 49.73 -40.86
C VAL A 83 59.03 50.51 -41.93
N LYS A 84 58.31 51.01 -43.00
CA LYS A 84 58.93 51.75 -44.08
C LYS A 84 59.40 53.12 -43.64
N GLU A 85 58.69 53.78 -42.69
CA GLU A 85 59.13 55.06 -42.13
C GLU A 85 60.49 54.91 -41.41
N VAL A 86 60.63 53.85 -40.63
CA VAL A 86 61.91 53.55 -39.90
C VAL A 86 63.03 53.19 -40.89
N GLU A 87 62.72 52.41 -41.92
CA GLU A 87 63.68 52.08 -42.99
C GLU A 87 64.21 53.35 -43.68
N MET A 88 63.30 54.25 -44.01
CA MET A 88 63.68 55.53 -44.64
C MET A 88 64.52 56.40 -43.69
N ALA A 89 64.20 56.45 -42.41
CA ALA A 89 64.94 57.19 -41.42
C ALA A 89 66.34 56.62 -41.23
N LEU A 90 66.53 55.31 -41.14
CA LEU A 90 67.81 54.61 -41.02
C LEU A 90 68.67 54.83 -42.29
N ARG A 91 68.09 54.74 -43.50
CA ARG A 91 68.80 55.05 -44.76
C ARG A 91 69.28 56.49 -44.79
N LYS A 92 68.45 57.44 -44.36
CA LYS A 92 68.80 58.87 -44.35
C LYS A 92 69.91 59.16 -43.33
N ALA A 93 69.92 58.45 -42.21
CA ALA A 93 70.97 58.55 -41.18
C ALA A 93 72.23 57.80 -41.51
N GLY A 94 72.26 56.90 -42.58
CA GLY A 94 73.39 56.11 -42.97
C GLY A 94 73.70 54.93 -42.01
N VAL A 95 72.78 54.50 -41.22
CA VAL A 95 72.97 53.42 -40.26
C VAL A 95 72.73 52.09 -40.95
N PRO A 96 73.63 51.09 -40.81
CA PRO A 96 73.41 49.76 -41.33
C PRO A 96 72.20 49.06 -40.63
N TYR A 97 71.34 48.45 -41.41
CA TYR A 97 70.21 47.71 -40.92
C TYR A 97 69.98 46.39 -41.60
N THR A 98 69.34 45.44 -40.87
CA THR A 98 68.95 44.14 -41.43
C THR A 98 67.46 43.97 -41.28
N THR A 99 66.76 43.40 -42.27
CA THR A 99 65.37 43.03 -42.21
C THR A 99 65.21 41.52 -42.11
N THR A 100 64.44 41.06 -41.17
CA THR A 100 64.10 39.63 -41.05
C THR A 100 62.84 39.33 -41.79
N SER A 101 62.65 38.08 -42.28
CA SER A 101 61.40 37.63 -42.88
C SER A 101 60.26 37.65 -41.87
N VAL A 102 59.04 37.92 -42.36
CA VAL A 102 57.79 37.83 -41.52
C VAL A 102 57.70 36.46 -40.88
N ARG A 103 57.54 36.41 -39.57
CA ARG A 103 57.42 35.16 -38.81
C ARG A 103 56.16 34.40 -39.24
N GLN A 104 56.32 33.26 -39.88
CA GLN A 104 55.20 32.36 -40.21
C GLN A 104 54.99 31.43 -39.03
N ASP A 105 53.96 31.65 -38.25
CA ASP A 105 53.54 30.68 -37.25
C ASP A 105 53.08 29.40 -37.95
N SER A 106 53.59 28.27 -37.51
CA SER A 106 53.18 26.98 -38.06
C SER A 106 51.69 26.75 -37.76
N TYR A 107 50.84 26.75 -38.80
CA TYR A 107 49.39 26.46 -38.69
C TYR A 107 49.14 25.13 -37.97
N PHE A 108 50.10 24.23 -38.01
CA PHE A 108 50.04 22.96 -37.27
C PHE A 108 50.09 23.20 -35.75
N MET A 109 50.94 24.07 -35.23
CA MET A 109 51.13 24.29 -33.81
C MET A 109 50.03 25.19 -33.19
N THR A 110 49.53 26.15 -33.99
CA THR A 110 48.54 27.15 -33.48
C THR A 110 47.10 26.68 -33.61
N VAL A 111 46.76 25.83 -34.59
CA VAL A 111 45.36 25.43 -34.86
C VAL A 111 45.16 23.93 -34.74
N ILE A 112 45.97 23.12 -35.44
CA ILE A 112 45.73 21.68 -35.55
C ILE A 112 46.04 20.96 -34.22
N LEU A 113 47.13 21.29 -33.57
CA LEU A 113 47.55 20.63 -32.34
C LEU A 113 46.58 20.86 -31.17
N PRO A 114 46.05 22.08 -30.88
CA PRO A 114 45.03 22.30 -29.84
C PRO A 114 43.72 21.59 -30.13
N ILE A 115 43.28 21.56 -31.41
CA ILE A 115 42.06 20.86 -31.80
C ILE A 115 42.23 19.34 -31.63
N ALA A 116 43.37 18.77 -32.05
CA ALA A 116 43.65 17.35 -31.90
C ALA A 116 43.72 16.93 -30.41
N LEU A 117 44.35 17.75 -29.56
CA LEU A 117 44.41 17.53 -28.13
C LEU A 117 43.02 17.61 -27.47
N SER A 118 42.21 18.62 -27.83
CA SER A 118 40.86 18.76 -27.29
C SER A 118 39.94 17.60 -27.73
N ALA A 119 40.04 17.17 -28.99
CA ALA A 119 39.32 15.99 -29.49
C ALA A 119 39.77 14.72 -28.79
N GLY A 120 41.08 14.53 -28.57
CA GLY A 120 41.62 13.41 -27.81
C GLY A 120 41.11 13.35 -26.36
N VAL A 121 41.04 14.50 -25.70
CA VAL A 121 40.50 14.61 -24.34
C VAL A 121 39.01 14.29 -24.31
N LEU A 122 38.22 14.77 -25.27
CA LEU A 122 36.80 14.46 -25.40
C LEU A 122 36.53 12.98 -25.66
N ILE A 123 37.30 12.36 -26.55
CA ILE A 123 37.22 10.91 -26.84
C ILE A 123 37.60 10.11 -25.59
N PHE A 124 38.66 10.49 -24.90
CA PHE A 124 39.09 9.84 -23.66
C PHE A 124 38.01 9.97 -22.56
N LEU A 125 37.44 11.16 -22.38
CA LEU A 125 36.36 11.41 -21.44
C LEU A 125 35.10 10.58 -21.77
N PHE A 126 34.72 10.52 -23.04
CA PHE A 126 33.62 9.71 -23.54
C PHE A 126 33.89 8.21 -23.31
N MET A 127 35.08 7.70 -23.63
CA MET A 127 35.46 6.31 -23.34
C MET A 127 35.51 6.02 -21.83
N PHE A 128 36.02 6.95 -21.03
CA PHE A 128 36.08 6.82 -19.57
C PHE A 128 34.70 6.84 -18.92
N ILE A 129 33.81 7.71 -19.35
CA ILE A 129 32.40 7.73 -18.91
C ILE A 129 31.69 6.45 -19.34
N ASN A 130 31.88 6.02 -20.58
CA ASN A 130 31.24 4.84 -21.12
C ASN A 130 31.79 3.54 -20.50
N SER A 131 33.07 3.46 -20.18
CA SER A 131 33.68 2.30 -19.49
C SER A 131 33.22 2.21 -18.01
N ARG A 132 32.94 3.34 -17.37
CA ARG A 132 32.32 3.36 -16.02
C ARG A 132 30.82 3.15 -16.04
N SER A 133 30.09 3.62 -17.05
CA SER A 133 28.65 3.39 -17.23
C SER A 133 28.34 1.97 -17.72
N GLY A 134 29.18 1.36 -18.53
CA GLY A 134 28.92 0.07 -19.15
C GLY A 134 28.98 -1.13 -18.20
N GLY A 135 29.69 -1.04 -17.06
CA GLY A 135 29.79 -2.13 -16.09
C GLY A 135 28.72 -2.08 -14.99
N GLY A 136 28.25 -0.89 -14.62
CA GLY A 136 27.31 -0.71 -13.49
C GLY A 136 25.83 -0.65 -13.89
N ALA A 137 25.50 -0.04 -15.01
CA ALA A 137 24.12 0.11 -15.47
C ALA A 137 23.56 -1.22 -16.01
N ASN A 138 24.33 -1.95 -16.81
CA ASN A 138 23.91 -3.27 -17.31
C ASN A 138 23.86 -4.34 -16.20
N ALA A 139 24.71 -4.28 -15.18
CA ALA A 139 24.62 -5.17 -14.04
C ALA A 139 23.43 -4.83 -13.13
N LYS A 140 23.12 -3.56 -12.91
CA LYS A 140 21.91 -3.12 -12.20
C LYS A 140 20.66 -3.44 -13.01
N MET A 141 20.65 -3.24 -14.32
CA MET A 141 19.53 -3.58 -15.20
C MET A 141 19.24 -5.09 -15.22
N ARG A 142 20.27 -5.94 -15.18
CA ARG A 142 20.12 -7.40 -15.03
C ARG A 142 19.59 -7.83 -13.65
N THR A 143 19.87 -7.07 -12.60
CA THR A 143 19.31 -7.34 -11.27
C THR A 143 17.89 -6.79 -11.07
N PHE A 144 17.47 -5.77 -11.82
CA PHE A 144 16.10 -5.25 -11.76
C PHE A 144 15.04 -6.23 -12.28
N GLY A 145 15.37 -7.05 -13.26
CA GLY A 145 14.48 -8.06 -13.85
C GLY A 145 14.44 -9.39 -13.08
N ARG A 146 15.26 -9.57 -12.03
CA ARG A 146 15.23 -10.82 -11.25
C ARG A 146 14.00 -10.87 -10.35
N SER A 147 13.41 -12.06 -10.28
CA SER A 147 12.32 -12.36 -9.37
C SER A 147 12.72 -12.06 -7.93
N ARG A 148 11.83 -11.40 -7.19
CA ARG A 148 11.95 -11.20 -5.74
C ARG A 148 11.31 -12.34 -4.94
N ALA A 149 10.92 -13.42 -5.61
CA ALA A 149 10.28 -14.57 -4.97
C ALA A 149 11.16 -15.12 -3.84
N ARG A 150 10.54 -15.32 -2.69
CA ARG A 150 11.18 -15.97 -1.55
C ARG A 150 11.03 -17.47 -1.72
N MET A 151 12.13 -18.14 -2.02
CA MET A 151 12.18 -19.59 -2.00
C MET A 151 12.30 -20.08 -0.55
N VAL A 152 11.35 -20.88 -0.10
CA VAL A 152 11.43 -21.64 1.14
C VAL A 152 11.58 -23.11 0.73
N SER A 153 12.74 -23.68 0.95
CA SER A 153 13.06 -25.06 0.53
C SER A 153 12.15 -26.11 1.17
N THR A 154 11.69 -25.86 2.39
CA THR A 154 10.71 -26.71 3.07
C THR A 154 9.87 -25.85 4.01
N SER A 155 8.56 -25.83 3.82
CA SER A 155 7.65 -25.15 4.74
C SER A 155 7.55 -25.94 6.05
N LYS A 156 7.70 -25.24 7.19
CA LYS A 156 7.49 -25.83 8.53
C LYS A 156 6.00 -25.88 8.91
N VAL A 157 5.12 -25.36 8.05
CA VAL A 157 3.67 -25.32 8.23
C VAL A 157 3.09 -26.53 7.51
N ASN A 158 2.28 -27.31 8.19
CA ASN A 158 1.51 -28.43 7.67
C ASN A 158 0.03 -28.28 8.03
N PHE A 159 -0.82 -29.21 7.63
CA PHE A 159 -2.26 -29.15 7.89
C PHE A 159 -2.63 -29.15 9.37
N THR A 160 -1.78 -29.66 10.26
CA THR A 160 -2.02 -29.61 11.72
C THR A 160 -1.97 -28.20 12.32
N LYS A 161 -1.40 -27.24 11.59
CA LYS A 161 -1.36 -25.81 11.98
C LYS A 161 -2.48 -24.99 11.34
N VAL A 162 -3.28 -25.59 10.47
CA VAL A 162 -4.46 -24.97 9.85
C VAL A 162 -5.69 -25.57 10.53
N ALA A 163 -6.50 -24.73 11.16
CA ALA A 163 -7.72 -25.12 11.85
C ALA A 163 -8.95 -24.53 11.13
N GLY A 164 -10.10 -25.19 11.27
CA GLY A 164 -11.39 -24.68 10.79
C GLY A 164 -11.54 -24.56 9.29
N LEU A 165 -10.86 -25.37 8.49
CA LEU A 165 -10.90 -25.42 7.02
C LEU A 165 -10.84 -26.90 6.59
N GLU A 166 -11.76 -27.73 7.09
CA GLU A 166 -11.71 -29.19 6.87
C GLU A 166 -11.96 -29.52 5.40
N GLU A 167 -13.01 -28.96 4.81
CA GLU A 167 -13.40 -29.19 3.42
C GLU A 167 -12.34 -28.67 2.44
N GLU A 168 -11.79 -27.49 2.70
CA GLU A 168 -10.73 -26.91 1.87
C GLU A 168 -9.43 -27.73 1.94
N LYS A 169 -9.12 -28.33 3.11
CA LYS A 169 -7.98 -29.25 3.25
C LYS A 169 -8.22 -30.51 2.45
N GLU A 170 -9.40 -31.14 2.56
CA GLU A 170 -9.76 -32.37 1.82
C GLU A 170 -9.65 -32.12 0.30
N GLU A 171 -10.17 -30.98 -0.17
CA GLU A 171 -10.05 -30.59 -1.58
C GLU A 171 -8.59 -30.42 -2.05
N LEU A 172 -7.70 -29.94 -1.15
CA LEU A 172 -6.29 -29.74 -1.45
C LEU A 172 -5.41 -30.97 -1.18
N GLU A 173 -5.90 -31.99 -0.45
CA GLU A 173 -5.18 -33.25 -0.22
C GLU A 173 -4.90 -34.01 -1.52
N GLU A 174 -5.80 -33.90 -2.53
CA GLU A 174 -5.54 -34.46 -3.86
C GLU A 174 -4.27 -33.88 -4.50
N ILE A 175 -4.02 -32.59 -4.29
CA ILE A 175 -2.83 -31.90 -4.81
C ILE A 175 -1.58 -32.38 -4.07
N VAL A 176 -1.68 -32.54 -2.75
CA VAL A 176 -0.61 -33.08 -1.92
C VAL A 176 -0.26 -34.50 -2.34
N ASP A 177 -1.27 -35.39 -2.52
CA ASP A 177 -1.05 -36.77 -2.97
C ASP A 177 -0.41 -36.83 -4.35
N PHE A 178 -0.83 -35.95 -5.27
CA PHE A 178 -0.19 -35.85 -6.58
C PHE A 178 1.29 -35.46 -6.49
N LEU A 179 1.59 -34.39 -5.73
CA LEU A 179 2.98 -33.94 -5.59
C LEU A 179 3.88 -35.00 -4.95
N LYS A 180 3.32 -35.83 -4.06
CA LYS A 180 4.00 -37.00 -3.46
C LYS A 180 4.11 -38.19 -4.40
N ASN A 181 3.03 -38.50 -5.15
CA ASN A 181 2.87 -39.72 -5.93
C ASN A 181 2.36 -39.45 -7.36
N PRO A 182 3.07 -38.73 -8.23
CA PRO A 182 2.57 -38.31 -9.56
C PRO A 182 2.26 -39.50 -10.47
N GLN A 183 2.95 -40.62 -10.31
CA GLN A 183 2.76 -41.83 -11.15
C GLN A 183 1.36 -42.48 -10.97
N LYS A 184 0.76 -42.38 -9.80
CA LYS A 184 -0.60 -42.88 -9.50
C LYS A 184 -1.64 -42.24 -10.43
N TYR A 185 -1.50 -40.95 -10.71
CA TYR A 185 -2.43 -40.17 -11.50
C TYR A 185 -2.13 -40.27 -13.02
N THR A 186 -0.85 -40.19 -13.37
CA THR A 186 -0.42 -40.28 -14.77
C THR A 186 -0.69 -41.68 -15.34
N GLY A 187 -0.58 -42.73 -14.52
CA GLY A 187 -0.83 -44.12 -14.94
C GLY A 187 -2.28 -44.40 -15.36
N VAL A 188 -3.26 -43.65 -14.86
CA VAL A 188 -4.67 -43.73 -15.25
C VAL A 188 -5.10 -42.67 -16.26
N GLY A 189 -4.16 -41.84 -16.74
CA GLY A 189 -4.42 -40.76 -17.68
C GLY A 189 -5.07 -39.50 -17.07
N ALA A 190 -5.09 -39.37 -15.73
CA ALA A 190 -5.65 -38.22 -15.06
C ALA A 190 -4.81 -36.95 -15.30
N ARG A 191 -5.51 -35.85 -15.51
CA ARG A 191 -4.90 -34.52 -15.63
C ARG A 191 -5.09 -33.77 -14.31
N ILE A 192 -3.99 -33.28 -13.76
CA ILE A 192 -4.03 -32.51 -12.52
C ILE A 192 -4.15 -31.03 -12.81
N PRO A 193 -4.87 -30.28 -11.96
CA PRO A 193 -4.99 -28.84 -12.13
C PRO A 193 -3.60 -28.19 -12.10
N LYS A 194 -3.32 -27.37 -13.11
CA LYS A 194 -2.06 -26.60 -13.16
C LYS A 194 -2.07 -25.46 -12.13
N GLY A 195 -3.26 -24.93 -11.86
CA GLY A 195 -3.41 -23.80 -10.96
C GLY A 195 -4.62 -23.92 -10.05
N VAL A 196 -4.46 -23.42 -8.84
CA VAL A 196 -5.51 -23.30 -7.82
C VAL A 196 -5.61 -21.88 -7.37
N ILE A 197 -6.82 -21.32 -7.37
CA ILE A 197 -7.04 -19.99 -6.83
C ILE A 197 -7.82 -20.06 -5.52
N LEU A 198 -7.24 -19.49 -4.46
CA LEU A 198 -7.84 -19.35 -3.14
C LEU A 198 -8.57 -18.01 -3.06
N VAL A 199 -9.87 -18.05 -2.84
CA VAL A 199 -10.74 -16.87 -2.85
C VAL A 199 -11.42 -16.70 -1.50
N GLY A 200 -11.48 -15.49 -0.96
CA GLY A 200 -12.22 -15.22 0.27
C GLY A 200 -11.81 -13.94 0.95
N PRO A 201 -12.47 -13.55 2.05
CA PRO A 201 -12.17 -12.34 2.80
C PRO A 201 -10.72 -12.29 3.29
N PRO A 202 -10.14 -11.10 3.55
CA PRO A 202 -8.82 -11.00 4.16
C PRO A 202 -8.82 -11.65 5.55
N GLY A 203 -7.65 -12.18 5.96
CA GLY A 203 -7.49 -12.80 7.29
C GLY A 203 -8.02 -14.22 7.46
N THR A 204 -8.61 -14.85 6.42
CA THR A 204 -9.18 -16.22 6.49
C THR A 204 -8.14 -17.34 6.38
N GLY A 205 -6.84 -17.03 6.20
CA GLY A 205 -5.77 -18.03 6.21
C GLY A 205 -5.34 -18.55 4.84
N LYS A 206 -5.73 -17.92 3.72
CA LYS A 206 -5.36 -18.34 2.34
C LYS A 206 -3.86 -18.58 2.16
N THR A 207 -3.03 -17.64 2.56
CA THR A 207 -1.56 -17.76 2.49
C THR A 207 -1.03 -18.85 3.42
N LEU A 208 -1.65 -19.06 4.58
CA LEU A 208 -1.29 -20.13 5.53
C LEU A 208 -1.62 -21.50 4.93
N LEU A 209 -2.79 -21.64 4.32
CA LEU A 209 -3.24 -22.86 3.66
C LEU A 209 -2.31 -23.25 2.51
N ALA A 210 -1.93 -22.30 1.64
CA ALA A 210 -0.97 -22.55 0.57
C ALA A 210 0.40 -23.03 1.10
N LYS A 211 0.89 -22.44 2.18
CA LYS A 211 2.12 -22.89 2.87
C LYS A 211 1.97 -24.29 3.47
N ALA A 212 0.79 -24.61 3.98
CA ALA A 212 0.52 -25.90 4.57
C ALA A 212 0.49 -27.02 3.51
N VAL A 213 -0.10 -26.78 2.34
CA VAL A 213 -0.06 -27.68 1.19
C VAL A 213 1.37 -28.02 0.79
N ALA A 214 2.24 -27.00 0.70
CA ALA A 214 3.65 -27.21 0.35
C ALA A 214 4.41 -27.99 1.45
N GLY A 215 4.15 -27.67 2.71
CA GLY A 215 4.76 -28.37 3.83
C GLY A 215 4.30 -29.80 3.97
N GLU A 216 3.01 -30.07 3.72
CA GLU A 216 2.45 -31.42 3.72
C GLU A 216 2.97 -32.25 2.55
N ALA A 217 3.10 -31.64 1.37
CA ALA A 217 3.69 -32.29 0.19
C ALA A 217 5.22 -32.45 0.29
N GLY A 218 5.89 -31.71 1.15
CA GLY A 218 7.37 -31.74 1.31
C GLY A 218 8.12 -31.15 0.12
N VAL A 219 7.49 -30.23 -0.63
CA VAL A 219 8.07 -29.60 -1.83
C VAL A 219 8.48 -28.15 -1.59
N PRO A 220 9.43 -27.61 -2.40
CA PRO A 220 9.79 -26.21 -2.37
C PRO A 220 8.61 -25.27 -2.61
N PHE A 221 8.60 -24.14 -1.87
CA PHE A 221 7.55 -23.13 -1.93
C PHE A 221 8.13 -21.79 -2.35
N PHE A 222 7.71 -21.30 -3.50
CA PHE A 222 8.06 -19.97 -4.01
C PHE A 222 6.91 -19.02 -3.73
N SER A 223 7.16 -17.96 -2.97
CA SER A 223 6.13 -16.98 -2.61
C SER A 223 6.49 -15.60 -3.13
N ILE A 224 5.54 -14.96 -3.81
CA ILE A 224 5.64 -13.61 -4.32
C ILE A 224 4.29 -12.91 -4.17
N SER A 225 4.30 -11.58 -3.98
CA SER A 225 3.08 -10.77 -4.07
C SER A 225 2.81 -10.35 -5.52
N GLY A 226 1.54 -10.33 -5.94
CA GLY A 226 1.16 -9.77 -7.23
C GLY A 226 1.63 -8.32 -7.43
N SER A 227 1.69 -7.55 -6.34
CA SER A 227 2.23 -6.19 -6.36
C SER A 227 3.72 -6.11 -6.72
N ASP A 228 4.51 -7.16 -6.44
CA ASP A 228 5.93 -7.22 -6.80
C ASP A 228 6.18 -7.28 -8.32
N PHE A 229 5.17 -7.63 -9.09
CA PHE A 229 5.23 -7.63 -10.55
C PHE A 229 4.89 -6.27 -11.16
N VAL A 230 4.24 -5.38 -10.41
CA VAL A 230 3.84 -4.05 -10.90
C VAL A 230 4.98 -3.06 -10.66
N GLU A 231 5.59 -2.58 -11.74
CA GLU A 231 6.68 -1.60 -11.70
C GLU A 231 6.38 -0.43 -12.66
N MET A 232 7.09 0.67 -12.53
CA MET A 232 6.90 1.84 -13.41
C MET A 232 7.52 1.66 -14.80
N PHE A 233 8.38 0.65 -14.99
CA PHE A 233 9.09 0.40 -16.25
C PHE A 233 8.49 -0.77 -17.00
N VAL A 234 8.07 -0.52 -18.23
CA VAL A 234 7.45 -1.51 -19.12
C VAL A 234 8.38 -2.71 -19.34
N GLY A 235 7.84 -3.92 -19.16
CA GLY A 235 8.53 -5.19 -19.40
C GLY A 235 9.30 -5.76 -18.20
N VAL A 236 9.45 -5.04 -17.09
CA VAL A 236 10.13 -5.54 -15.89
C VAL A 236 9.28 -6.62 -15.21
N GLY A 237 7.98 -6.39 -15.07
CA GLY A 237 7.04 -7.36 -14.51
C GLY A 237 7.04 -8.68 -15.30
N ALA A 238 6.94 -8.60 -16.62
CA ALA A 238 7.00 -9.78 -17.50
C ALA A 238 8.35 -10.52 -17.39
N SER A 239 9.46 -9.81 -17.19
CA SER A 239 10.78 -10.43 -16.97
C SER A 239 10.83 -11.18 -15.63
N ARG A 240 10.25 -10.62 -14.57
CA ARG A 240 10.16 -11.27 -13.24
C ARG A 240 9.28 -12.53 -13.27
N VAL A 241 8.19 -12.50 -14.03
CA VAL A 241 7.35 -13.68 -14.23
C VAL A 241 8.18 -14.79 -14.88
N ARG A 242 8.89 -14.53 -15.98
CA ARG A 242 9.75 -15.52 -16.64
C ARG A 242 10.81 -16.08 -15.71
N ASP A 243 11.52 -15.23 -14.99
CA ASP A 243 12.58 -15.63 -14.04
C ASP A 243 12.02 -16.52 -12.91
N LEU A 244 10.84 -16.17 -12.36
CA LEU A 244 10.16 -16.98 -11.37
C LEU A 244 9.85 -18.40 -11.88
N PHE A 245 9.28 -18.50 -13.07
CA PHE A 245 8.90 -19.79 -13.63
C PHE A 245 10.11 -20.61 -14.11
N GLU A 246 11.17 -19.98 -14.60
CA GLU A 246 12.44 -20.65 -14.86
C GLU A 246 13.06 -21.25 -13.60
N GLU A 247 12.99 -20.52 -12.49
CA GLU A 247 13.49 -21.01 -11.20
C GLU A 247 12.60 -22.14 -10.64
N ALA A 248 11.28 -22.05 -10.81
CA ALA A 248 10.34 -23.11 -10.45
C ALA A 248 10.61 -24.39 -11.26
N LYS A 249 10.86 -24.29 -12.57
CA LYS A 249 11.19 -25.45 -13.44
C LYS A 249 12.47 -26.16 -13.00
N LYS A 250 13.46 -25.43 -12.49
CA LYS A 250 14.72 -26.01 -11.97
C LYS A 250 14.52 -26.77 -10.67
N ASN A 251 13.48 -26.44 -9.91
CA ASN A 251 13.21 -26.99 -8.59
C ASN A 251 11.92 -27.84 -8.54
N ALA A 252 11.45 -28.34 -9.66
CA ALA A 252 10.28 -29.22 -9.72
C ALA A 252 10.56 -30.59 -9.04
N PRO A 253 9.61 -31.18 -8.28
CA PRO A 253 8.26 -30.67 -8.01
C PRO A 253 8.25 -29.53 -7.01
N CYS A 254 7.41 -28.49 -7.26
CA CYS A 254 7.33 -27.30 -6.40
C CYS A 254 5.95 -26.63 -6.47
N ILE A 255 5.68 -25.73 -5.51
CA ILE A 255 4.52 -24.84 -5.51
C ILE A 255 4.98 -23.39 -5.71
N VAL A 256 4.37 -22.71 -6.68
CA VAL A 256 4.50 -21.26 -6.91
C VAL A 256 3.27 -20.58 -6.35
N PHE A 257 3.42 -19.72 -5.35
CA PHE A 257 2.32 -19.00 -4.72
C PHE A 257 2.38 -17.50 -5.05
N ILE A 258 1.28 -16.99 -5.58
CA ILE A 258 1.11 -15.58 -5.93
C ILE A 258 0.01 -15.01 -5.03
N ASP A 259 0.41 -14.22 -4.03
CA ASP A 259 -0.54 -13.52 -3.16
C ASP A 259 -1.05 -12.26 -3.85
N GLU A 260 -2.27 -11.82 -3.52
CA GLU A 260 -2.89 -10.63 -4.12
C GLU A 260 -2.81 -10.60 -5.66
N ILE A 261 -3.19 -11.71 -6.30
CA ILE A 261 -3.09 -11.84 -7.77
C ILE A 261 -3.89 -10.78 -8.51
N ASP A 262 -4.91 -10.20 -7.90
CA ASP A 262 -5.75 -9.12 -8.42
C ASP A 262 -4.97 -7.83 -8.69
N ALA A 263 -3.78 -7.66 -8.10
CA ALA A 263 -2.88 -6.55 -8.43
C ALA A 263 -2.42 -6.59 -9.92
N VAL A 264 -2.30 -7.80 -10.49
CA VAL A 264 -1.83 -8.03 -11.87
C VAL A 264 -2.95 -8.48 -12.79
N ALA A 265 -3.85 -9.34 -12.29
CA ALA A 265 -4.85 -10.07 -13.08
C ALA A 265 -6.22 -9.38 -13.11
N ARG A 266 -6.29 -8.07 -12.91
CA ARG A 266 -7.54 -7.31 -12.97
C ARG A 266 -8.05 -7.19 -14.39
N GLN A 267 -9.40 -7.20 -14.57
CA GLN A 267 -10.08 -6.98 -15.85
C GLN A 267 -9.62 -5.69 -16.54
N ARG A 268 -9.59 -5.73 -17.87
CA ARG A 268 -9.18 -4.61 -18.72
C ARG A 268 -10.14 -3.44 -18.57
N GLY A 269 -9.62 -2.29 -18.16
CA GLY A 269 -10.38 -1.05 -18.11
C GLY A 269 -10.15 -0.21 -19.36
N THR A 270 -11.17 0.51 -19.83
CA THR A 270 -11.10 1.45 -20.97
C THR A 270 -10.40 2.78 -20.63
N GLY A 271 -9.58 2.84 -19.57
CA GLY A 271 -8.91 4.06 -19.11
C GLY A 271 -7.64 4.37 -19.91
N MET A 272 -7.52 5.61 -20.40
CA MET A 272 -6.30 6.14 -21.03
C MET A 272 -5.23 6.48 -19.96
N GLY A 273 -4.29 5.54 -19.68
CA GLY A 273 -3.16 5.81 -18.78
C GLY A 273 -2.07 4.75 -18.91
N GLY A 274 -0.82 5.16 -19.09
CA GLY A 274 0.33 4.30 -19.39
C GLY A 274 0.74 3.26 -18.33
N GLY A 275 0.03 3.19 -17.19
CA GLY A 275 0.21 2.12 -16.19
C GLY A 275 -0.61 0.86 -16.49
N HIS A 276 -1.49 0.87 -17.48
CA HIS A 276 -2.28 -0.29 -17.88
C HIS A 276 -1.49 -1.25 -18.77
N ASP A 277 -0.65 -0.73 -19.66
CA ASP A 277 0.12 -1.53 -20.62
C ASP A 277 1.10 -2.51 -19.93
N GLU A 278 1.71 -2.09 -18.84
CA GLU A 278 2.65 -2.94 -18.10
C GLU A 278 1.95 -4.10 -17.39
N ARG A 279 0.80 -3.82 -16.74
CA ARG A 279 0.01 -4.87 -16.08
C ARG A 279 -0.51 -5.90 -17.06
N GLU A 280 -1.03 -5.45 -18.22
CA GLU A 280 -1.49 -6.35 -19.28
C GLU A 280 -0.35 -7.19 -19.85
N GLN A 281 0.82 -6.60 -20.07
CA GLN A 281 1.99 -7.34 -20.54
C GLN A 281 2.43 -8.39 -19.51
N THR A 282 2.39 -8.05 -18.23
CA THR A 282 2.73 -8.97 -17.14
C THR A 282 1.70 -10.09 -17.00
N LEU A 283 0.40 -9.77 -17.06
CA LEU A 283 -0.66 -10.77 -17.08
C LEU A 283 -0.51 -11.71 -18.28
N ASN A 284 -0.34 -11.17 -19.47
CA ASN A 284 -0.16 -11.99 -20.68
C ASN A 284 1.07 -12.91 -20.55
N GLN A 285 2.17 -12.43 -19.97
CA GLN A 285 3.34 -13.28 -19.72
C GLN A 285 3.04 -14.39 -18.70
N LEU A 286 2.29 -14.08 -17.63
CA LEU A 286 1.86 -15.08 -16.65
C LEU A 286 1.01 -16.19 -17.34
N LEU A 287 0.07 -15.79 -18.19
CA LEU A 287 -0.76 -16.73 -18.94
C LEU A 287 0.08 -17.59 -19.89
N VAL A 288 1.06 -17.00 -20.59
CA VAL A 288 1.97 -17.72 -21.48
C VAL A 288 2.81 -18.73 -20.71
N GLU A 289 3.35 -18.36 -19.54
CA GLU A 289 4.12 -19.30 -18.73
C GLU A 289 3.25 -20.45 -18.22
N MET A 290 2.02 -20.18 -17.75
CA MET A 290 1.09 -21.22 -17.32
C MET A 290 0.65 -22.14 -18.46
N ASP A 291 0.40 -21.60 -19.65
CA ASP A 291 0.08 -22.40 -20.84
C ASP A 291 1.29 -23.23 -21.30
N GLY A 292 2.51 -22.70 -21.10
CA GLY A 292 3.78 -23.31 -21.51
C GLY A 292 4.23 -24.50 -20.67
N PHE A 293 3.57 -24.79 -19.53
CA PHE A 293 3.86 -26.01 -18.78
C PHE A 293 3.26 -27.23 -19.45
N GLY A 294 4.05 -28.30 -19.55
CA GLY A 294 3.55 -29.62 -19.87
C GLY A 294 2.58 -30.13 -18.79
N VAL A 295 1.66 -30.98 -19.20
CA VAL A 295 0.79 -31.68 -18.25
C VAL A 295 1.68 -32.57 -17.37
N ASN A 296 1.60 -32.40 -16.04
CA ASN A 296 2.35 -33.20 -15.06
C ASN A 296 3.86 -32.89 -14.89
N GLU A 297 4.31 -31.67 -15.19
CA GLU A 297 5.69 -31.24 -14.89
C GLU A 297 5.98 -31.10 -13.36
N GLY A 298 4.98 -31.33 -12.50
CA GLY A 298 5.16 -31.26 -11.05
C GLY A 298 5.20 -29.84 -10.49
N ILE A 299 4.80 -28.82 -11.28
CA ILE A 299 4.67 -27.44 -10.83
C ILE A 299 3.19 -27.12 -10.65
N ILE A 300 2.81 -26.71 -9.45
CA ILE A 300 1.46 -26.23 -9.14
C ILE A 300 1.53 -24.74 -8.85
N VAL A 301 0.72 -23.95 -9.55
CA VAL A 301 0.61 -22.51 -9.29
C VAL A 301 -0.61 -22.30 -8.38
N MET A 302 -0.38 -21.78 -7.19
CA MET A 302 -1.44 -21.34 -6.30
C MET A 302 -1.52 -19.83 -6.29
N ALA A 303 -2.72 -19.26 -6.31
CA ALA A 303 -2.92 -17.82 -6.18
C ALA A 303 -3.92 -17.52 -5.07
N ALA A 304 -3.83 -16.35 -4.46
CA ALA A 304 -4.81 -15.87 -3.51
C ALA A 304 -5.33 -14.49 -3.92
N THR A 305 -6.64 -14.29 -3.74
CA THR A 305 -7.29 -12.99 -3.92
C THR A 305 -8.42 -12.79 -2.91
N ASN A 306 -8.67 -11.55 -2.56
CA ASN A 306 -9.84 -11.16 -1.77
C ASN A 306 -11.03 -10.79 -2.68
N ARG A 307 -10.79 -10.62 -3.99
CA ARG A 307 -11.76 -10.10 -4.95
C ARG A 307 -11.72 -10.89 -6.26
N VAL A 308 -12.50 -11.94 -6.33
CA VAL A 308 -12.61 -12.74 -7.56
C VAL A 308 -13.36 -12.01 -8.68
N ASP A 309 -14.25 -11.10 -8.30
CA ASP A 309 -15.13 -10.31 -9.17
C ASP A 309 -14.36 -9.41 -10.15
N ILE A 310 -13.18 -8.96 -9.76
CA ILE A 310 -12.36 -8.06 -10.60
C ILE A 310 -11.32 -8.78 -11.46
N LEU A 311 -11.21 -10.11 -11.35
CA LEU A 311 -10.22 -10.87 -12.11
C LEU A 311 -10.59 -10.98 -13.60
N ASP A 312 -9.57 -10.91 -14.47
CA ASP A 312 -9.73 -11.17 -15.89
C ASP A 312 -10.19 -12.63 -16.11
N PRO A 313 -11.32 -12.87 -16.80
CA PRO A 313 -11.83 -14.22 -17.06
C PRO A 313 -10.81 -15.14 -17.76
N ALA A 314 -9.82 -14.58 -18.46
CA ALA A 314 -8.79 -15.34 -19.14
C ALA A 314 -7.93 -16.16 -18.16
N ILE A 315 -7.76 -15.70 -16.91
CA ILE A 315 -6.95 -16.42 -15.91
C ILE A 315 -7.67 -17.64 -15.36
N LEU A 316 -9.02 -17.62 -15.36
CA LEU A 316 -9.87 -18.70 -14.85
C LEU A 316 -10.22 -19.76 -15.91
N ARG A 317 -9.62 -19.67 -17.11
CA ARG A 317 -9.86 -20.67 -18.17
C ARG A 317 -9.18 -21.99 -17.83
N PRO A 318 -9.79 -23.14 -18.23
CA PRO A 318 -9.18 -24.46 -18.08
C PRO A 318 -7.75 -24.50 -18.65
N GLY A 319 -6.83 -25.15 -17.92
CA GLY A 319 -5.41 -25.19 -18.25
C GLY A 319 -4.58 -24.09 -17.58
N ARG A 320 -5.21 -23.20 -16.79
CA ARG A 320 -4.59 -22.12 -16.00
C ARG A 320 -4.94 -22.28 -14.54
N PHE A 321 -5.86 -21.46 -13.99
CA PHE A 321 -6.42 -21.70 -12.66
C PHE A 321 -7.69 -22.54 -12.78
N ASP A 322 -7.49 -23.84 -12.87
CA ASP A 322 -8.55 -24.81 -13.13
C ASP A 322 -9.47 -25.02 -11.91
N ARG A 323 -8.94 -24.81 -10.71
CA ARG A 323 -9.65 -25.06 -9.46
C ARG A 323 -9.77 -23.76 -8.65
N LYS A 324 -10.99 -23.53 -8.15
CA LYS A 324 -11.29 -22.39 -7.28
C LYS A 324 -11.72 -22.91 -5.92
N VAL A 325 -10.94 -22.63 -4.89
CA VAL A 325 -11.23 -22.99 -3.50
C VAL A 325 -11.67 -21.73 -2.76
N ALA A 326 -12.89 -21.77 -2.20
CA ALA A 326 -13.46 -20.67 -1.45
C ALA A 326 -13.08 -20.82 0.02
N VAL A 327 -12.26 -19.89 0.54
CA VAL A 327 -11.83 -19.85 1.95
C VAL A 327 -12.69 -18.82 2.68
N GLY A 328 -13.78 -19.30 3.27
CA GLY A 328 -14.78 -18.48 3.96
C GLY A 328 -14.33 -17.98 5.35
N ARG A 329 -15.25 -17.27 6.03
CA ARG A 329 -15.10 -17.02 7.46
C ARG A 329 -15.39 -18.30 8.21
N PRO A 330 -14.67 -18.61 9.30
CA PRO A 330 -14.90 -19.82 10.07
C PRO A 330 -16.25 -19.77 10.81
N ASP A 331 -16.92 -20.90 10.88
CA ASP A 331 -18.08 -21.14 11.75
C ASP A 331 -17.68 -21.24 13.23
N VAL A 332 -18.63 -21.47 14.13
CA VAL A 332 -18.35 -21.59 15.57
C VAL A 332 -17.31 -22.66 15.87
N LYS A 333 -17.42 -23.84 15.25
CA LYS A 333 -16.50 -24.96 15.44
C LYS A 333 -15.10 -24.57 14.91
N GLY A 334 -15.02 -24.01 13.73
CA GLY A 334 -13.76 -23.54 13.14
C GLY A 334 -13.10 -22.45 13.98
N ARG A 335 -13.88 -21.51 14.55
CA ARG A 335 -13.33 -20.49 15.45
C ARG A 335 -12.77 -21.09 16.73
N GLU A 336 -13.46 -22.07 17.33
CA GLU A 336 -12.99 -22.78 18.50
C GLU A 336 -11.65 -23.50 18.23
N GLU A 337 -11.56 -24.21 17.10
CA GLU A 337 -10.33 -24.88 16.68
C GLU A 337 -9.17 -23.88 16.44
N ILE A 338 -9.46 -22.76 15.78
CA ILE A 338 -8.48 -21.68 15.54
C ILE A 338 -8.00 -21.09 16.87
N LEU A 339 -8.92 -20.81 17.80
CA LEU A 339 -8.59 -20.36 19.14
C LEU A 339 -7.69 -21.39 19.84
N GLY A 340 -8.01 -22.68 19.73
CA GLY A 340 -7.18 -23.76 20.27
C GLY A 340 -5.75 -23.77 19.71
N VAL A 341 -5.55 -23.41 18.44
CA VAL A 341 -4.21 -23.28 17.86
C VAL A 341 -3.47 -22.08 18.43
N HIS A 342 -4.13 -20.92 18.53
CA HIS A 342 -3.49 -19.67 19.01
C HIS A 342 -3.28 -19.63 20.54
N THR A 343 -3.89 -20.53 21.28
CA THR A 343 -3.73 -20.66 22.74
C THR A 343 -2.65 -21.68 23.16
N LYS A 344 -2.14 -22.52 22.26
CA LYS A 344 -1.15 -23.56 22.57
C LYS A 344 0.09 -23.06 23.32
N GLU A 345 0.51 -21.83 23.03
CA GLU A 345 1.70 -21.21 23.63
C GLU A 345 1.33 -20.17 24.72
N LYS A 346 0.04 -20.05 25.07
CA LYS A 346 -0.44 -19.08 26.07
C LYS A 346 -1.01 -19.79 27.28
N PRO A 347 -0.59 -19.43 28.50
CA PRO A 347 -1.14 -20.02 29.72
C PRO A 347 -2.56 -19.49 29.97
N LEU A 348 -3.56 -20.36 29.87
CA LEU A 348 -4.97 -20.04 30.14
C LEU A 348 -5.31 -20.29 31.60
N GLY A 349 -6.19 -19.48 32.19
CA GLY A 349 -6.85 -19.73 33.47
C GLY A 349 -7.91 -20.82 33.34
N GLU A 350 -8.32 -21.37 34.47
CA GLU A 350 -9.36 -22.43 34.55
C GLU A 350 -10.75 -21.90 34.19
N ASP A 351 -10.93 -20.58 34.21
CA ASP A 351 -12.17 -19.86 33.90
C ASP A 351 -12.39 -19.63 32.42
N VAL A 352 -11.40 -19.96 31.55
CA VAL A 352 -11.46 -19.66 30.11
C VAL A 352 -12.21 -20.74 29.35
N ASP A 353 -13.34 -20.36 28.74
CA ASP A 353 -14.15 -21.21 27.89
C ASP A 353 -13.99 -20.78 26.41
N LEU A 354 -13.22 -21.57 25.63
CA LEU A 354 -12.96 -21.31 24.21
C LEU A 354 -14.23 -21.43 23.35
N HIS A 355 -15.16 -22.32 23.72
CA HIS A 355 -16.41 -22.47 23.00
C HIS A 355 -17.27 -21.22 23.12
N ARG A 356 -17.42 -20.67 24.33
CA ARG A 356 -18.13 -19.41 24.57
C ARG A 356 -17.47 -18.23 23.83
N ILE A 357 -16.13 -18.20 23.79
CA ILE A 357 -15.41 -17.16 23.02
C ILE A 357 -15.69 -17.33 21.52
N ALA A 358 -15.69 -18.56 21.01
CA ALA A 358 -16.02 -18.83 19.60
C ALA A 358 -17.44 -18.40 19.24
N GLN A 359 -18.43 -18.57 20.13
CA GLN A 359 -19.79 -18.06 19.94
C GLN A 359 -19.83 -16.52 19.89
N THR A 360 -19.16 -15.85 20.84
CA THR A 360 -19.15 -14.38 20.92
C THR A 360 -18.40 -13.70 19.77
N THR A 361 -17.50 -14.40 19.10
CA THR A 361 -16.67 -13.88 18.00
C THR A 361 -17.26 -14.16 16.63
N ALA A 362 -18.58 -14.20 16.49
CA ALA A 362 -19.26 -14.37 15.21
C ALA A 362 -18.74 -13.36 14.17
N GLY A 363 -18.40 -13.86 12.97
CA GLY A 363 -17.86 -13.05 11.89
C GLY A 363 -16.36 -12.73 11.96
N PHE A 364 -15.65 -13.12 13.03
CA PHE A 364 -14.19 -12.96 13.12
C PHE A 364 -13.48 -13.93 12.18
N THR A 365 -12.41 -13.44 11.59
CA THR A 365 -11.48 -14.25 10.80
C THR A 365 -10.40 -14.88 11.67
N GLY A 366 -9.62 -15.80 11.13
CA GLY A 366 -8.49 -16.38 11.85
C GLY A 366 -7.48 -15.34 12.33
N ALA A 367 -7.24 -14.29 11.55
CA ALA A 367 -6.36 -13.18 11.94
C ALA A 367 -6.95 -12.33 13.08
N ASP A 368 -8.27 -12.13 13.09
CA ASP A 368 -8.94 -11.40 14.17
C ASP A 368 -8.86 -12.19 15.49
N LEU A 369 -9.03 -13.52 15.44
CA LEU A 369 -8.92 -14.41 16.58
C LEU A 369 -7.48 -14.48 17.12
N GLU A 370 -6.48 -14.51 16.24
CA GLU A 370 -5.06 -14.41 16.65
C GLU A 370 -4.79 -13.10 17.39
N ASN A 371 -5.26 -11.98 16.81
CA ASN A 371 -5.13 -10.65 17.39
C ASN A 371 -5.85 -10.56 18.75
N LEU A 372 -7.07 -11.12 18.86
CA LEU A 372 -7.82 -11.19 20.10
C LEU A 372 -7.02 -11.86 21.23
N MET A 373 -6.49 -13.04 20.96
CA MET A 373 -5.71 -13.79 21.95
C MET A 373 -4.38 -13.12 22.28
N ASN A 374 -3.77 -12.43 21.31
CA ASN A 374 -2.56 -11.64 21.53
C ASN A 374 -2.84 -10.40 22.40
N GLU A 375 -3.92 -9.66 22.15
CA GLU A 375 -4.32 -8.51 22.95
C GLU A 375 -4.71 -8.91 24.39
N ALA A 376 -5.38 -10.05 24.57
CA ALA A 376 -5.65 -10.61 25.88
C ALA A 376 -4.35 -10.91 26.64
N ALA A 377 -3.36 -11.52 25.97
CA ALA A 377 -2.05 -11.79 26.56
C ALA A 377 -1.30 -10.50 26.96
N ILE A 378 -1.38 -9.47 26.12
CA ILE A 378 -0.82 -8.14 26.42
C ILE A 378 -1.49 -7.52 27.65
N ASN A 379 -2.82 -7.63 27.79
CA ASN A 379 -3.55 -7.13 28.96
C ASN A 379 -3.12 -7.86 30.23
N THR A 380 -3.04 -9.19 30.20
CA THR A 380 -2.55 -10.03 31.32
C THR A 380 -1.14 -9.62 31.74
N ALA A 381 -0.24 -9.43 30.75
CA ALA A 381 1.14 -9.03 31.03
C ALA A 381 1.25 -7.63 31.67
N LYS A 382 0.43 -6.66 31.23
CA LYS A 382 0.37 -5.32 31.83
C LYS A 382 -0.06 -5.35 33.30
N GLU A 383 -0.94 -6.27 33.67
CA GLU A 383 -1.40 -6.45 35.05
C GLU A 383 -0.45 -7.34 35.89
N GLY A 384 0.67 -7.80 35.31
CA GLY A 384 1.68 -8.62 35.97
C GLY A 384 1.22 -10.05 36.31
N ARG A 385 0.12 -10.52 35.71
CA ARG A 385 -0.43 -11.86 35.90
C ARG A 385 0.23 -12.87 34.96
N LYS A 386 0.17 -14.15 35.32
CA LYS A 386 0.80 -15.26 34.57
C LYS A 386 -0.18 -16.01 33.66
N PHE A 387 -1.48 -15.94 33.95
CA PHE A 387 -2.52 -16.69 33.25
C PHE A 387 -3.55 -15.71 32.66
N LEU A 388 -4.00 -15.99 31.46
CA LEU A 388 -5.10 -15.28 30.81
C LEU A 388 -6.41 -15.70 31.46
N THR A 389 -7.26 -14.75 31.80
CA THR A 389 -8.60 -14.98 32.32
C THR A 389 -9.66 -14.70 31.25
N GLN A 390 -10.89 -15.21 31.45
CA GLN A 390 -12.02 -14.91 30.58
C GLN A 390 -12.25 -13.39 30.45
N THR A 391 -12.11 -12.65 31.56
CA THR A 391 -12.25 -11.18 31.58
C THR A 391 -11.21 -10.46 30.71
N ASP A 392 -9.98 -10.99 30.59
CA ASP A 392 -8.95 -10.39 29.72
C ASP A 392 -9.32 -10.53 28.25
N ILE A 393 -9.90 -11.66 27.88
CA ILE A 393 -10.35 -11.96 26.53
C ILE A 393 -11.56 -11.10 26.18
N GLU A 394 -12.51 -10.92 27.10
CA GLU A 394 -13.66 -10.04 26.93
C GLU A 394 -13.25 -8.56 26.76
N LYS A 395 -12.28 -8.08 27.56
CA LYS A 395 -11.68 -6.76 27.38
C LYS A 395 -10.97 -6.62 26.03
N ALA A 396 -10.24 -7.67 25.61
CA ALA A 396 -9.57 -7.67 24.32
C ALA A 396 -10.57 -7.72 23.16
N PHE A 397 -11.67 -8.46 23.29
CA PHE A 397 -12.74 -8.52 22.30
C PHE A 397 -13.35 -7.13 22.03
N ILE A 398 -13.66 -6.39 23.08
CA ILE A 398 -14.17 -5.00 22.95
C ILE A 398 -13.13 -4.13 22.23
N LYS A 399 -11.85 -4.26 22.62
CA LYS A 399 -10.77 -3.48 22.02
C LYS A 399 -10.55 -3.80 20.53
N VAL A 400 -10.66 -5.05 20.13
CA VAL A 400 -10.47 -5.49 18.74
C VAL A 400 -11.70 -5.19 17.89
N GLY A 401 -12.91 -5.45 18.40
CA GLY A 401 -14.17 -5.29 17.67
C GLY A 401 -14.65 -3.84 17.57
N ILE A 402 -14.56 -3.08 18.67
CA ILE A 402 -15.12 -1.72 18.78
C ILE A 402 -14.03 -0.66 18.87
N GLY A 403 -12.85 -1.03 19.35
CA GLY A 403 -11.73 -0.11 19.56
C GLY A 403 -11.43 0.17 21.04
N ALA A 404 -10.27 0.78 21.29
CA ALA A 404 -9.83 1.06 22.66
C ALA A 404 -10.71 2.12 23.34
N GLU A 405 -11.11 1.86 24.59
CA GLU A 405 -11.83 2.80 25.44
C GLU A 405 -10.99 4.06 25.73
N LYS A 406 -11.57 5.25 25.59
CA LYS A 406 -10.93 6.55 25.84
C LYS A 406 -11.36 7.13 27.19
N ARG A 407 -10.92 6.53 28.28
CA ARG A 407 -11.27 6.96 29.64
C ARG A 407 -10.72 8.35 30.04
N SER A 408 -9.73 8.86 29.30
CA SER A 408 -9.15 10.19 29.57
C SER A 408 -9.96 11.36 28.97
N LYS A 409 -10.99 11.08 28.16
CA LYS A 409 -11.81 12.12 27.55
C LYS A 409 -12.77 12.70 28.59
N VAL A 410 -12.66 13.99 28.86
CA VAL A 410 -13.61 14.71 29.72
C VAL A 410 -14.89 14.93 28.94
N ILE A 411 -15.98 14.32 29.39
CA ILE A 411 -17.32 14.41 28.81
C ILE A 411 -18.21 15.17 29.80
N SER A 412 -19.08 16.05 29.30
CA SER A 412 -20.05 16.73 30.15
C SER A 412 -21.09 15.75 30.70
N GLU A 413 -21.60 16.01 31.89
CA GLU A 413 -22.69 15.19 32.47
C GLU A 413 -23.94 15.17 31.57
N LYS A 414 -24.17 16.26 30.82
CA LYS A 414 -25.26 16.32 29.85
C LYS A 414 -25.01 15.33 28.70
N ASP A 415 -23.80 15.29 28.14
CA ASP A 415 -23.47 14.38 27.03
C ASP A 415 -23.46 12.93 27.51
N LYS A 416 -22.94 12.64 28.71
CA LYS A 416 -23.04 11.31 29.33
C LYS A 416 -24.47 10.83 29.43
N LYS A 417 -25.37 11.69 29.91
CA LYS A 417 -26.80 11.38 30.07
C LYS A 417 -27.46 11.12 28.71
N ILE A 418 -27.17 11.93 27.70
CA ILE A 418 -27.67 11.70 26.33
C ILE A 418 -27.19 10.34 25.81
N THR A 419 -25.90 10.03 25.93
CA THR A 419 -25.35 8.74 25.53
C THR A 419 -25.99 7.58 26.29
N ALA A 420 -26.21 7.73 27.60
CA ALA A 420 -26.79 6.66 28.40
C ALA A 420 -28.23 6.31 27.95
N TYR A 421 -29.05 7.31 27.64
CA TYR A 421 -30.39 7.07 27.09
C TYR A 421 -30.33 6.49 25.67
N HIS A 422 -29.43 6.96 24.84
CA HIS A 422 -29.19 6.44 23.48
C HIS A 422 -28.87 4.95 23.52
N GLU A 423 -27.87 4.55 24.29
CA GLU A 423 -27.46 3.14 24.40
C GLU A 423 -28.53 2.28 25.10
N ALA A 424 -29.25 2.83 26.09
CA ALA A 424 -30.35 2.13 26.72
C ALA A 424 -31.49 1.86 25.73
N GLY A 425 -31.78 2.79 24.81
CA GLY A 425 -32.77 2.59 23.74
C GLY A 425 -32.42 1.42 22.81
N HIS A 426 -31.16 1.29 22.42
CA HIS A 426 -30.70 0.12 21.67
C HIS A 426 -30.83 -1.16 22.49
N ALA A 427 -30.41 -1.13 23.75
CA ALA A 427 -30.40 -2.30 24.62
C ALA A 427 -31.80 -2.86 24.87
N ILE A 428 -32.80 -2.01 25.09
CA ILE A 428 -34.21 -2.44 25.28
C ILE A 428 -34.70 -3.19 24.04
N LEU A 429 -34.43 -2.66 22.83
CA LEU A 429 -34.85 -3.30 21.58
C LEU A 429 -34.13 -4.62 21.33
N PHE A 430 -32.83 -4.74 21.67
CA PHE A 430 -32.12 -6.02 21.63
C PHE A 430 -32.75 -7.06 22.57
N HIS A 431 -33.20 -6.66 23.73
CA HIS A 431 -33.77 -7.58 24.71
C HIS A 431 -35.18 -8.04 24.32
N VAL A 432 -36.02 -7.11 23.85
CA VAL A 432 -37.45 -7.37 23.58
C VAL A 432 -37.65 -8.08 22.24
N LEU A 433 -36.81 -7.82 21.24
CA LEU A 433 -36.96 -8.40 19.90
C LEU A 433 -36.29 -9.79 19.83
N PRO A 434 -37.01 -10.83 19.35
CA PRO A 434 -36.58 -12.23 19.49
C PRO A 434 -35.40 -12.61 18.59
N ASP A 435 -35.22 -11.95 17.44
CA ASP A 435 -34.28 -12.43 16.39
C ASP A 435 -32.95 -11.67 16.35
N VAL A 436 -32.71 -10.71 17.25
CA VAL A 436 -31.50 -9.85 17.23
C VAL A 436 -30.44 -10.25 18.26
N GLY A 437 -30.78 -11.19 19.14
CA GLY A 437 -29.92 -11.71 20.21
C GLY A 437 -29.90 -10.87 21.49
N PRO A 438 -29.60 -11.49 22.64
CA PRO A 438 -29.57 -10.82 23.93
C PRO A 438 -28.42 -9.80 24.02
N VAL A 439 -28.59 -8.83 24.89
CA VAL A 439 -27.58 -7.82 25.19
C VAL A 439 -26.43 -8.45 25.96
N HIS A 440 -25.19 -8.30 25.48
CA HIS A 440 -23.99 -8.72 26.20
C HIS A 440 -23.41 -7.60 27.07
N THR A 441 -23.32 -6.41 26.53
CA THR A 441 -22.73 -5.25 27.24
C THR A 441 -23.30 -3.95 26.71
N VAL A 442 -23.59 -3.02 27.62
CA VAL A 442 -23.93 -1.62 27.33
C VAL A 442 -22.89 -0.72 28.00
N SER A 443 -22.35 0.26 27.29
CA SER A 443 -21.30 1.14 27.81
C SER A 443 -21.43 2.56 27.25
N ILE A 444 -21.23 3.55 28.13
CA ILE A 444 -21.15 4.96 27.76
C ILE A 444 -19.73 5.49 27.72
N ILE A 445 -18.74 4.58 27.72
CA ILE A 445 -17.32 4.94 27.61
C ILE A 445 -17.00 5.13 26.13
N PRO A 446 -16.50 6.29 25.70
CA PRO A 446 -16.15 6.52 24.29
C PRO A 446 -15.07 5.59 23.79
N THR A 447 -15.17 5.17 22.52
CA THR A 447 -14.20 4.32 21.88
C THR A 447 -13.36 5.04 20.83
N GLY A 448 -12.28 4.41 20.38
CA GLY A 448 -11.31 4.97 19.44
C GLY A 448 -11.86 5.36 18.07
N VAL A 449 -12.96 4.77 17.63
CA VAL A 449 -13.57 4.99 16.31
C VAL A 449 -14.53 6.19 16.29
N GLY A 450 -14.71 6.88 17.45
CA GLY A 450 -15.52 8.10 17.53
C GLY A 450 -16.94 7.87 18.07
N ALA A 451 -17.27 6.65 18.47
CA ALA A 451 -18.53 6.37 19.17
C ALA A 451 -18.50 6.95 20.59
N ALA A 452 -19.61 7.51 21.04
CA ALA A 452 -19.77 8.06 22.39
C ALA A 452 -20.03 6.95 23.42
N GLY A 453 -20.68 5.86 22.99
CA GLY A 453 -20.97 4.64 23.73
C GLY A 453 -21.08 3.47 22.77
N TYR A 454 -21.49 2.32 23.29
CA TYR A 454 -21.82 1.16 22.45
C TYR A 454 -22.73 0.18 23.19
N THR A 455 -23.62 -0.43 22.44
CA THR A 455 -24.45 -1.56 22.86
C THR A 455 -24.11 -2.77 22.00
N MET A 456 -23.76 -3.88 22.64
CA MET A 456 -23.30 -5.08 21.96
C MET A 456 -24.21 -6.26 22.25
N PRO A 457 -24.82 -6.88 21.20
CA PRO A 457 -25.53 -8.14 21.35
C PRO A 457 -24.57 -9.32 21.44
N LEU A 458 -25.03 -10.43 21.99
CA LEU A 458 -24.37 -11.73 21.98
C LEU A 458 -25.09 -12.65 21.00
N PRO A 459 -24.55 -12.91 19.80
CA PRO A 459 -25.13 -13.87 18.89
C PRO A 459 -25.00 -15.29 19.48
N GLU A 460 -26.10 -16.03 19.56
CA GLU A 460 -26.07 -17.41 20.09
C GLU A 460 -25.59 -18.42 19.04
N GLN A 461 -25.81 -18.14 17.76
CA GLN A 461 -25.48 -19.04 16.65
C GLN A 461 -25.07 -18.25 15.40
N ASP A 462 -24.28 -18.90 14.55
CA ASP A 462 -24.00 -18.40 13.19
C ASP A 462 -25.19 -18.71 12.29
N GLU A 463 -25.81 -17.71 11.71
CA GLU A 463 -26.97 -17.86 10.83
C GLU A 463 -26.58 -17.78 9.37
N LEU A 464 -27.07 -18.76 8.59
CA LEU A 464 -26.86 -18.83 7.14
C LEU A 464 -27.77 -17.88 6.36
N HIS A 465 -28.97 -17.58 6.90
CA HIS A 465 -29.98 -16.78 6.23
C HIS A 465 -30.49 -15.63 7.09
N MET A 466 -30.51 -14.43 6.53
CA MET A 466 -31.12 -13.28 7.17
C MET A 466 -32.57 -13.14 6.68
N THR A 467 -33.54 -13.38 7.57
CA THR A 467 -34.97 -13.28 7.23
C THR A 467 -35.44 -11.83 7.12
N LYS A 468 -36.55 -11.58 6.40
CA LYS A 468 -37.18 -10.25 6.34
C LYS A 468 -37.55 -9.74 7.75
N GLY A 469 -38.07 -10.61 8.62
CA GLY A 469 -38.40 -10.25 10.02
C GLY A 469 -37.19 -9.74 10.78
N ARG A 470 -36.08 -10.48 10.72
CA ARG A 470 -34.82 -10.09 11.37
C ARG A 470 -34.23 -8.79 10.82
N MET A 471 -34.26 -8.59 9.48
CA MET A 471 -33.82 -7.31 8.90
C MET A 471 -34.63 -6.13 9.43
N LEU A 472 -35.96 -6.29 9.55
CA LEU A 472 -36.80 -5.25 10.14
C LEU A 472 -36.49 -5.01 11.63
N GLN A 473 -36.20 -6.08 12.39
CA GLN A 473 -35.79 -5.94 13.79
C GLN A 473 -34.43 -5.23 13.94
N ASN A 474 -33.48 -5.53 13.07
CA ASN A 474 -32.19 -4.82 13.04
C ASN A 474 -32.35 -3.34 12.68
N ILE A 475 -33.29 -2.99 11.79
CA ILE A 475 -33.65 -1.58 11.52
C ILE A 475 -34.24 -0.93 12.76
N MET A 476 -35.17 -1.61 13.47
CA MET A 476 -35.76 -1.11 14.72
C MET A 476 -34.66 -0.85 15.76
N VAL A 477 -33.77 -1.80 15.99
CA VAL A 477 -32.62 -1.65 16.90
C VAL A 477 -31.76 -0.45 16.52
N SER A 478 -31.42 -0.30 15.24
CA SER A 478 -30.61 0.85 14.78
C SER A 478 -31.29 2.19 15.03
N LEU A 479 -32.62 2.24 15.07
CA LEU A 479 -33.35 3.48 15.34
C LEU A 479 -33.52 3.75 16.85
N GLY A 480 -33.25 2.76 17.72
CA GLY A 480 -33.54 2.80 19.17
C GLY A 480 -32.92 3.96 19.91
N GLY A 481 -31.63 4.22 19.68
CA GLY A 481 -30.94 5.35 20.33
C GLY A 481 -31.55 6.69 19.99
N ARG A 482 -31.87 6.91 18.70
CA ARG A 482 -32.53 8.12 18.23
C ARG A 482 -33.92 8.32 18.85
N ILE A 483 -34.68 7.24 18.96
CA ILE A 483 -36.02 7.26 19.54
C ILE A 483 -35.95 7.59 21.02
N ALA A 484 -35.04 7.00 21.77
CA ALA A 484 -34.83 7.29 23.18
C ALA A 484 -34.44 8.76 23.42
N GLU A 485 -33.55 9.33 22.59
CA GLU A 485 -33.24 10.77 22.65
C GLU A 485 -34.48 11.63 22.47
N GLU A 486 -35.30 11.34 21.46
CA GLU A 486 -36.53 12.11 21.16
C GLU A 486 -37.56 12.05 22.30
N ILE A 487 -37.80 10.86 22.86
CA ILE A 487 -38.78 10.69 23.94
C ILE A 487 -38.35 11.46 25.20
N ILE A 488 -37.09 11.45 25.57
CA ILE A 488 -36.60 11.96 26.85
C ILE A 488 -36.24 13.44 26.80
N PHE A 489 -35.66 13.91 25.69
CA PHE A 489 -35.11 15.28 25.61
C PHE A 489 -35.96 16.22 24.76
N ASP A 490 -36.98 15.71 24.05
CA ASP A 490 -37.74 16.45 23.03
C ASP A 490 -36.82 17.15 22.02
N ASP A 491 -35.64 16.56 21.85
CA ASP A 491 -34.56 17.05 20.99
C ASP A 491 -33.76 15.87 20.39
N ILE A 492 -32.90 16.15 19.47
CA ILE A 492 -32.18 15.13 18.68
C ILE A 492 -30.76 15.55 18.47
N THR A 493 -29.85 14.57 18.52
CA THR A 493 -28.42 14.81 18.33
C THR A 493 -27.88 14.24 17.03
N THR A 494 -26.68 14.64 16.68
CA THR A 494 -25.92 14.05 15.54
C THR A 494 -25.36 12.68 15.86
N GLY A 495 -25.48 12.20 17.10
CA GLY A 495 -24.96 10.90 17.56
C GLY A 495 -25.51 9.73 16.75
N ALA A 496 -26.80 9.76 16.44
CA ALA A 496 -27.51 8.72 15.69
C ALA A 496 -27.19 8.68 14.17
N SER A 497 -26.25 9.47 13.68
CA SER A 497 -25.99 9.57 12.22
C SER A 497 -25.55 8.24 11.58
N GLN A 498 -24.75 7.43 12.27
CA GLN A 498 -24.31 6.14 11.80
C GLN A 498 -25.45 5.10 11.83
N ASP A 499 -26.28 5.14 12.85
CA ASP A 499 -27.42 4.23 13.02
C ASP A 499 -28.48 4.47 11.95
N ILE A 500 -28.78 5.73 11.65
CA ILE A 500 -29.67 6.12 10.53
C ILE A 500 -29.11 5.65 9.19
N LYS A 501 -27.79 5.78 8.98
CA LYS A 501 -27.15 5.30 7.76
C LYS A 501 -27.26 3.79 7.64
N GLN A 502 -27.05 3.04 8.71
CA GLN A 502 -27.16 1.58 8.75
C GLN A 502 -28.59 1.13 8.48
N ALA A 503 -29.58 1.71 9.18
CA ALA A 503 -31.00 1.43 8.96
C ALA A 503 -31.43 1.69 7.52
N THR A 504 -31.03 2.85 6.95
CA THR A 504 -31.34 3.22 5.56
C THR A 504 -30.69 2.27 4.56
N SER A 505 -29.42 1.89 4.76
CA SER A 505 -28.71 0.95 3.90
C SER A 505 -29.37 -0.43 3.89
N MET A 506 -29.81 -0.91 5.07
CA MET A 506 -30.49 -2.19 5.21
C MET A 506 -31.87 -2.17 4.55
N ALA A 507 -32.67 -1.13 4.79
CA ALA A 507 -33.97 -0.97 4.13
C ALA A 507 -33.85 -0.88 2.61
N ARG A 508 -32.82 -0.19 2.10
CA ARG A 508 -32.53 -0.12 0.67
C ARG A 508 -32.16 -1.49 0.10
N ALA A 509 -31.28 -2.25 0.77
CA ALA A 509 -30.91 -3.60 0.35
C ALA A 509 -32.13 -4.55 0.32
N MET A 510 -33.04 -4.45 1.30
CA MET A 510 -34.31 -5.22 1.29
C MET A 510 -35.11 -4.97 0.02
N VAL A 511 -35.18 -3.71 -0.42
CA VAL A 511 -35.96 -3.31 -1.58
C VAL A 511 -35.27 -3.60 -2.89
N THR A 512 -33.96 -3.26 -2.99
CA THR A 512 -33.24 -3.28 -4.29
C THR A 512 -32.49 -4.57 -4.57
N GLU A 513 -31.99 -5.27 -3.55
CA GLU A 513 -31.15 -6.45 -3.72
C GLU A 513 -31.90 -7.76 -3.45
N TYR A 514 -32.74 -7.78 -2.39
CA TYR A 514 -33.40 -9.00 -1.94
C TYR A 514 -34.85 -9.15 -2.41
N GLY A 515 -35.43 -8.13 -3.09
CA GLY A 515 -36.80 -8.20 -3.60
C GLY A 515 -37.85 -8.39 -2.52
N MET A 516 -37.65 -7.82 -1.31
CA MET A 516 -38.51 -8.00 -0.15
C MET A 516 -39.66 -6.98 -0.09
N SER A 517 -39.80 -6.10 -1.09
CA SER A 517 -40.92 -5.17 -1.22
C SER A 517 -42.08 -5.82 -1.95
N GLU A 518 -43.30 -5.73 -1.39
CA GLU A 518 -44.53 -6.22 -2.05
C GLU A 518 -44.88 -5.36 -3.28
N LYS A 519 -44.59 -4.07 -3.23
CA LYS A 519 -44.91 -3.12 -4.29
C LYS A 519 -44.00 -3.25 -5.51
N LEU A 520 -42.70 -3.42 -5.29
CA LEU A 520 -41.71 -3.53 -6.34
C LEU A 520 -41.48 -4.98 -6.80
N GLY A 521 -41.98 -5.96 -6.04
CA GLY A 521 -41.87 -7.38 -6.37
C GLY A 521 -40.45 -7.96 -6.23
N MET A 522 -40.28 -9.19 -6.75
CA MET A 522 -39.01 -9.94 -6.68
C MET A 522 -38.09 -9.57 -7.85
N ILE A 523 -37.71 -8.30 -7.93
CA ILE A 523 -36.80 -7.78 -8.96
C ILE A 523 -35.54 -7.23 -8.28
N ASN A 524 -34.38 -7.58 -8.82
CA ASN A 524 -33.12 -7.00 -8.38
C ASN A 524 -32.86 -5.70 -9.14
N TYR A 525 -32.98 -4.57 -8.44
CA TYR A 525 -32.65 -3.23 -8.91
C TYR A 525 -31.25 -2.78 -8.45
N GLY A 526 -30.57 -3.57 -7.61
CA GLY A 526 -29.17 -3.39 -7.29
C GLY A 526 -28.35 -3.58 -8.55
N GLY A 527 -27.76 -2.54 -9.11
CA GLY A 527 -26.80 -2.69 -10.19
C GLY A 527 -25.64 -3.54 -9.67
N ASP A 528 -25.01 -4.32 -10.58
CA ASP A 528 -23.77 -5.01 -10.28
C ASP A 528 -22.75 -3.98 -9.77
N ASN A 529 -22.62 -3.87 -8.44
CA ASN A 529 -21.61 -3.04 -7.77
C ASN A 529 -20.17 -3.47 -8.11
N ASN A 530 -20.02 -4.48 -8.95
CA ASN A 530 -18.77 -5.06 -9.40
C ASN A 530 -18.07 -4.24 -10.50
N GLU A 531 -18.74 -3.27 -11.13
CA GLU A 531 -18.10 -2.36 -12.07
C GLU A 531 -17.59 -1.08 -11.38
N VAL A 532 -16.58 -1.20 -10.55
CA VAL A 532 -15.79 -0.03 -10.10
C VAL A 532 -14.90 0.42 -11.27
N PHE A 533 -15.49 1.13 -12.21
CA PHE A 533 -14.74 1.89 -13.21
C PHE A 533 -14.38 3.26 -12.64
N ILE A 534 -13.11 3.46 -12.37
CA ILE A 534 -12.52 4.78 -12.14
C ILE A 534 -12.74 5.61 -13.43
N GLY A 535 -13.78 6.40 -13.44
CA GLY A 535 -14.21 7.17 -14.62
C GLY A 535 -15.73 7.21 -14.80
N ARG A 536 -16.50 6.33 -14.16
CA ARG A 536 -17.96 6.31 -14.15
C ARG A 536 -18.60 6.99 -12.92
N ASP A 537 -17.81 7.47 -11.97
CA ASP A 537 -18.30 8.27 -10.83
C ASP A 537 -18.94 9.61 -11.26
N LEU A 538 -18.86 9.97 -12.54
CA LEU A 538 -19.54 11.14 -13.11
C LEU A 538 -20.90 10.80 -13.75
N ALA A 539 -21.28 9.53 -13.85
CA ALA A 539 -22.61 9.12 -14.28
C ALA A 539 -22.94 7.74 -13.66
N HIS A 540 -23.48 7.69 -12.46
CA HIS A 540 -24.27 6.56 -12.00
C HIS A 540 -25.43 6.38 -12.99
N THR A 541 -25.24 5.61 -14.03
CA THR A 541 -26.33 5.20 -14.93
C THR A 541 -27.19 4.24 -14.14
N ARG A 542 -28.27 4.75 -13.55
CA ARG A 542 -29.31 3.92 -12.94
C ARG A 542 -29.82 2.98 -14.03
N THR A 543 -29.94 1.70 -13.72
CA THR A 543 -30.45 0.68 -14.63
C THR A 543 -31.98 0.66 -14.72
N TYR A 544 -32.64 1.56 -14.00
CA TYR A 544 -34.10 1.67 -13.86
C TYR A 544 -34.59 3.11 -14.06
N SER A 545 -35.87 3.27 -14.38
CA SER A 545 -36.50 4.57 -14.66
C SER A 545 -36.58 5.47 -13.40
N GLU A 546 -36.78 6.78 -13.60
CA GLU A 546 -37.01 7.72 -12.50
C GLU A 546 -38.29 7.39 -11.70
N GLU A 547 -39.29 6.79 -12.31
CA GLU A 547 -40.50 6.31 -11.67
C GLU A 547 -40.19 5.19 -10.66
N VAL A 548 -39.44 4.19 -11.09
CA VAL A 548 -38.98 3.10 -10.21
C VAL A 548 -38.07 3.64 -9.10
N ALA A 549 -37.21 4.62 -9.38
CA ALA A 549 -36.40 5.27 -8.35
C ALA A 549 -37.27 5.91 -7.26
N SER A 550 -38.30 6.65 -7.67
CA SER A 550 -39.26 7.25 -6.73
C SER A 550 -40.01 6.20 -5.90
N GLU A 551 -40.36 5.07 -6.51
CA GLU A 551 -41.02 3.95 -5.80
C GLU A 551 -40.06 3.29 -4.80
N ILE A 552 -38.78 3.08 -5.16
CA ILE A 552 -37.75 2.56 -4.24
C ILE A 552 -37.62 3.49 -3.04
N ASP A 553 -37.49 4.80 -3.26
CA ASP A 553 -37.33 5.77 -2.17
C ASP A 553 -38.58 5.82 -1.29
N SER A 554 -39.79 5.69 -1.86
CA SER A 554 -41.04 5.60 -1.14
C SER A 554 -41.15 4.34 -0.25
N GLU A 555 -40.73 3.18 -0.78
CA GLU A 555 -40.71 1.91 -0.05
C GLU A 555 -39.67 1.90 1.08
N VAL A 556 -38.45 2.41 0.81
CA VAL A 556 -37.42 2.57 1.84
C VAL A 556 -37.94 3.45 2.99
N LYS A 557 -38.57 4.60 2.67
CA LYS A 557 -39.15 5.46 3.64
C LYS A 557 -40.26 4.76 4.44
N ARG A 558 -41.17 4.04 3.76
CA ARG A 558 -42.26 3.30 4.43
C ARG A 558 -41.72 2.28 5.43
N ILE A 559 -40.70 1.49 5.04
CA ILE A 559 -40.07 0.51 5.93
C ILE A 559 -39.45 1.18 7.15
N ILE A 560 -38.75 2.29 6.98
CA ILE A 560 -38.15 3.05 8.08
C ILE A 560 -39.25 3.61 9.02
N ASP A 561 -40.31 4.24 8.47
CA ASP A 561 -41.38 4.84 9.25
C ASP A 561 -42.16 3.76 10.06
N GLU A 562 -42.40 2.59 9.47
CA GLU A 562 -43.08 1.47 10.17
C GLU A 562 -42.20 0.89 11.30
N CYS A 563 -40.89 0.69 11.02
CA CYS A 563 -39.93 0.23 12.03
C CYS A 563 -39.79 1.26 13.17
N TYR A 564 -39.72 2.54 12.83
CA TYR A 564 -39.67 3.63 13.80
C TYR A 564 -40.91 3.61 14.73
N ALA A 565 -42.13 3.53 14.17
CA ALA A 565 -43.36 3.52 14.96
C ALA A 565 -43.42 2.34 15.94
N LYS A 566 -43.04 1.13 15.48
CA LYS A 566 -42.98 -0.08 16.30
C LYS A 566 -41.92 0.02 17.40
N ALA A 567 -40.71 0.46 17.05
CA ALA A 567 -39.62 0.63 18.01
C ALA A 567 -39.98 1.69 19.08
N LYS A 568 -40.63 2.80 18.68
CA LYS A 568 -41.09 3.84 19.59
C LYS A 568 -42.12 3.31 20.60
N GLN A 569 -43.06 2.49 20.14
CA GLN A 569 -44.03 1.88 21.04
C GLN A 569 -43.34 0.95 22.05
N ILE A 570 -42.41 0.10 21.61
CA ILE A 570 -41.67 -0.81 22.51
C ILE A 570 -40.90 -0.01 23.58
N ILE A 571 -40.25 1.08 23.21
CA ILE A 571 -39.47 1.89 24.15
C ILE A 571 -40.41 2.61 25.15
N LEU A 572 -41.56 3.09 24.69
CA LEU A 572 -42.57 3.70 25.57
C LEU A 572 -43.17 2.68 26.55
N ASP A 573 -43.41 1.45 26.11
CA ASP A 573 -43.92 0.37 26.96
C ASP A 573 -42.91 -0.05 28.05
N HIS A 574 -41.62 0.32 27.90
CA HIS A 574 -40.52 0.01 28.83
C HIS A 574 -39.78 1.28 29.30
N GLU A 575 -40.52 2.40 29.46
CA GLU A 575 -39.91 3.70 29.84
C GLU A 575 -39.27 3.66 31.24
N ASP A 576 -39.81 2.87 32.15
CA ASP A 576 -39.28 2.63 33.50
C ASP A 576 -37.93 1.91 33.44
N VAL A 577 -37.77 0.91 32.56
CA VAL A 577 -36.51 0.22 32.31
C VAL A 577 -35.50 1.17 31.66
N LEU A 578 -35.92 2.03 30.73
CA LEU A 578 -35.10 3.04 30.08
C LEU A 578 -34.46 3.98 31.11
N HIS A 579 -35.26 4.48 32.08
CA HIS A 579 -34.79 5.34 33.17
C HIS A 579 -33.85 4.60 34.13
N SER A 580 -34.19 3.36 34.50
CA SER A 580 -33.38 2.54 35.41
C SER A 580 -32.02 2.16 34.77
N CYS A 581 -32.03 1.81 33.50
CA CYS A 581 -30.80 1.52 32.74
C CYS A 581 -29.90 2.76 32.66
N CYS A 582 -30.48 3.93 32.34
CA CYS A 582 -29.73 5.18 32.32
C CYS A 582 -29.10 5.50 33.67
N ALA A 583 -29.85 5.37 34.79
CA ALA A 583 -29.33 5.61 36.13
C ALA A 583 -28.13 4.70 36.46
N LEU A 584 -28.24 3.41 36.12
CA LEU A 584 -27.20 2.44 36.33
C LEU A 584 -25.97 2.71 35.46
N LEU A 585 -26.16 3.13 34.20
CA LEU A 585 -25.06 3.53 33.31
C LEU A 585 -24.36 4.81 33.77
N MET A 586 -25.09 5.75 34.34
CA MET A 586 -24.50 6.97 34.92
C MET A 586 -23.63 6.67 36.13
N GLU A 587 -23.98 5.63 36.92
CA GLU A 587 -23.22 5.20 38.10
C GLU A 587 -21.99 4.34 37.71
N LYS A 588 -22.17 3.31 36.86
CA LYS A 588 -21.16 2.28 36.56
C LYS A 588 -20.42 2.51 35.27
N GLU A 589 -20.88 3.39 34.40
CA GLU A 589 -20.37 3.66 33.02
C GLU A 589 -20.44 2.45 32.08
N LYS A 590 -20.57 1.23 32.60
CA LYS A 590 -20.66 -0.03 31.86
C LYS A 590 -21.45 -1.06 32.64
N ILE A 591 -22.37 -1.76 31.98
CA ILE A 591 -23.20 -2.84 32.55
C ILE A 591 -23.12 -4.08 31.67
N GLY A 592 -23.17 -5.24 32.31
CA GLY A 592 -23.19 -6.55 31.67
C GLY A 592 -24.59 -7.11 31.51
N GLN A 593 -24.70 -8.26 30.82
CA GLN A 593 -25.96 -8.96 30.54
C GLN A 593 -26.81 -9.18 31.79
N ALA A 594 -26.26 -9.77 32.85
CA ALA A 594 -27.01 -10.11 34.06
C ALA A 594 -27.56 -8.87 34.76
N GLU A 595 -26.82 -7.75 34.79
CA GLU A 595 -27.26 -6.49 35.38
C GLU A 595 -28.36 -5.85 34.57
N PHE A 596 -28.30 -5.95 33.23
CA PHE A 596 -29.33 -5.42 32.35
C PHE A 596 -30.61 -6.23 32.42
N GLU A 597 -30.52 -7.56 32.39
CA GLU A 597 -31.70 -8.45 32.52
C GLU A 597 -32.44 -8.29 33.87
N ALA A 598 -31.71 -8.01 34.94
CA ALA A 598 -32.33 -7.75 36.26
C ALA A 598 -33.27 -6.53 36.24
N LEU A 599 -33.03 -5.53 35.36
CA LEU A 599 -33.91 -4.35 35.27
C LEU A 599 -35.33 -4.68 34.78
N PHE A 600 -35.49 -5.75 33.98
CA PHE A 600 -36.82 -6.21 33.55
C PHE A 600 -37.54 -7.03 34.62
N GLN A 601 -36.82 -7.72 35.51
CA GLN A 601 -37.40 -8.51 36.59
C GLN A 601 -37.91 -7.63 37.73
N ASP A 602 -37.27 -6.50 38.01
CA ASP A 602 -37.72 -5.54 39.04
C ASP A 602 -38.96 -4.75 38.60
N GLY A 603 -39.26 -4.67 37.28
CA GLY A 603 -40.49 -4.03 36.76
C GLY A 603 -41.75 -4.89 36.87
N GLU A 604 -41.64 -6.21 37.04
CA GLU A 604 -42.76 -7.14 37.28
C GLU A 604 -43.19 -7.26 38.76
N LYS A 605 -43.20 -6.19 39.53
CA LYS A 605 -43.87 -6.23 40.84
C LYS A 605 -45.40 -6.31 40.63
N PRO A 606 -46.10 -7.34 41.14
CA PRO A 606 -47.53 -7.46 40.98
C PRO A 606 -48.23 -6.28 41.67
N SER A 607 -48.99 -5.55 40.88
CA SER A 607 -49.91 -4.52 41.36
C SER A 607 -50.93 -5.15 42.31
N GLY A 608 -50.74 -4.87 43.60
CA GLY A 608 -51.74 -4.82 44.62
C GLY A 608 -52.76 -5.95 44.76
N GLU A 609 -52.51 -6.90 45.64
CA GLU A 609 -53.58 -7.52 46.40
C GLU A 609 -54.21 -6.41 47.29
N ALA A 610 -55.37 -5.98 46.88
CA ALA A 610 -56.25 -5.17 47.74
C ALA A 610 -56.66 -6.05 48.90
N GLU A 611 -56.13 -5.79 50.11
CA GLU A 611 -56.68 -6.29 51.35
C GLU A 611 -58.10 -5.84 51.48
N THR A 612 -59.04 -6.76 51.32
CA THR A 612 -60.44 -6.57 51.79
C THR A 612 -60.46 -6.74 53.31
N PRO A 613 -60.99 -5.78 54.07
CA PRO A 613 -61.13 -5.94 55.52
C PRO A 613 -62.23 -6.97 55.85
N VAL A 614 -61.83 -8.02 56.54
CA VAL A 614 -62.76 -8.97 57.18
C VAL A 614 -63.42 -8.24 58.30
N THR A 615 -64.75 -7.97 58.18
CA THR A 615 -65.61 -7.56 59.24
C THR A 615 -66.11 -8.81 59.95
N GLU A 616 -65.76 -8.98 61.22
CA GLU A 616 -66.41 -9.90 62.15
C GLU A 616 -67.88 -9.45 62.43
N ALA A 617 -68.78 -10.42 62.34
CA ALA A 617 -69.98 -10.52 63.12
C ALA A 617 -70.51 -11.96 63.08
#